data_e420616c12e6e3d88e81543b67105cec
#
_entry.id   e420616c12e6e3d88e81543b67105cec
#
_cell.length_a   1.000
_cell.length_b   1.000
_cell.length_c   1.000
_cell.angle_alpha   90.00
_cell.angle_beta   90.00
_cell.angle_gamma   90.00
#
_symmetry.space_group_name_H-M   'P 1'
#
loop_
_entity.id
_entity.type
_entity.pdbx_description
1 polymer ?
#
loop_
_entity_poly.entity_id
_entity_poly.type
_entity_poly.pdbx_seq_one_letter_code
_entity_poly.pdbx_strand_id
1 'polypeptide(L)'
;MINKGKGIIVNTSPWISLSLCGQISLLEKLYHDIYIPMSVRDEIMIGVKQGIGIHELKVSPWIKIEKVSDVEKIKLLHELEQGEAEVIILAKEKEIDQVLIDERIARMQAKVLGLNVIGTLGLLLKAKRNGLLPSIKPSIDKILQSGIWIKEDIVKGILKGAGEA
;
A
#
# COMPACT_ATOMS: atom_id res chain seq x y z
N MET A 1 -16.00 16.53 6.73
CA MET A 1 -15.24 15.59 7.57
C MET A 1 -15.03 14.28 6.84
N ILE A 2 -13.81 13.77 6.82
CA ILE A 2 -13.51 12.51 6.14
C ILE A 2 -13.91 11.34 7.05
N ASN A 3 -14.66 10.40 6.48
CA ASN A 3 -15.02 9.18 7.18
C ASN A 3 -13.90 8.15 6.99
N LYS A 4 -13.03 8.04 7.99
CA LYS A 4 -11.86 7.14 7.93
C LYS A 4 -12.28 5.67 7.91
N GLY A 5 -11.58 4.87 7.09
CA GLY A 5 -11.65 3.42 7.16
C GLY A 5 -11.09 2.89 8.48
N LYS A 6 -11.52 1.69 8.90
CA LYS A 6 -11.11 1.05 10.15
C LYS A 6 -9.59 0.86 10.20
N GLY A 7 -9.03 0.24 9.15
CA GLY A 7 -7.60 -0.01 9.08
C GLY A 7 -7.17 -0.51 7.72
N ILE A 8 -5.85 -0.58 7.53
CA ILE A 8 -5.24 -1.06 6.32
C ILE A 8 -3.89 -1.72 6.64
N ILE A 9 -3.56 -2.77 5.90
CA ILE A 9 -2.25 -3.42 5.98
C ILE A 9 -1.49 -3.07 4.71
N VAL A 10 -0.25 -2.60 4.85
CA VAL A 10 0.52 -2.01 3.74
C VAL A 10 1.71 -2.90 3.36
N ASN A 11 1.82 -3.20 2.06
CA ASN A 11 2.95 -3.93 1.50
C ASN A 11 4.12 -2.99 1.15
N THR A 12 5.29 -3.55 0.86
CA THR A 12 6.54 -2.82 0.59
C THR A 12 6.41 -1.88 -0.62
N SER A 13 5.98 -2.40 -1.78
CA SER A 13 5.95 -1.61 -3.02
C SER A 13 5.09 -0.35 -2.93
N PRO A 14 3.85 -0.41 -2.41
CA PRO A 14 3.06 0.81 -2.23
C PRO A 14 3.68 1.78 -1.22
N TRP A 15 4.31 1.29 -0.15
CA TRP A 15 5.01 2.15 0.79
C TRP A 15 6.10 2.96 0.09
N ILE A 16 6.89 2.28 -0.75
CA ILE A 16 7.96 2.93 -1.53
C ILE A 16 7.38 3.94 -2.52
N SER A 17 6.33 3.58 -3.26
CA SER A 17 5.69 4.49 -4.22
C SER A 17 5.13 5.74 -3.54
N LEU A 18 4.46 5.59 -2.41
CA LEU A 18 3.94 6.72 -1.64
C LEU A 18 5.07 7.58 -1.07
N SER A 19 6.17 6.95 -0.65
CA SER A 19 7.36 7.69 -0.20
C SER A 19 7.95 8.53 -1.33
N LEU A 20 8.07 7.95 -2.54
CA LEU A 20 8.59 8.64 -3.72
C LEU A 20 7.80 9.90 -4.09
N CYS A 21 6.49 9.86 -3.96
CA CYS A 21 5.65 11.01 -4.29
C CYS A 21 5.29 11.88 -3.08
N GLY A 22 5.83 11.58 -1.90
CA GLY A 22 5.61 12.40 -0.70
C GLY A 22 4.22 12.30 -0.12
N GLN A 23 3.53 11.17 -0.31
CA GLN A 23 2.12 11.01 0.06
C GLN A 23 1.86 9.97 1.16
N ILE A 24 2.87 9.63 1.93
CA ILE A 24 2.71 8.68 3.05
C ILE A 24 1.63 9.13 4.05
N SER A 25 1.52 10.41 4.30
CA SER A 25 0.56 10.95 5.26
C SER A 25 -0.91 10.69 4.89
N LEU A 26 -1.19 10.34 3.63
CA LEU A 26 -2.55 9.98 3.21
C LEU A 26 -3.06 8.76 3.97
N LEU A 27 -2.18 7.85 4.36
CA LEU A 27 -2.57 6.65 5.09
C LEU A 27 -3.23 7.00 6.43
N GLU A 28 -2.61 7.87 7.23
CA GLU A 28 -3.20 8.25 8.51
C GLU A 28 -4.42 9.15 8.37
N LYS A 29 -4.54 9.85 7.23
CA LYS A 29 -5.73 10.68 6.96
C LYS A 29 -6.93 9.85 6.52
N LEU A 30 -6.70 8.71 5.89
CA LEU A 30 -7.75 7.85 5.34
C LEU A 30 -8.14 6.68 6.25
N TYR A 31 -7.26 6.25 7.16
CA TYR A 31 -7.48 5.06 7.99
C TYR A 31 -7.13 5.33 9.46
N HIS A 32 -7.82 4.63 10.37
CA HIS A 32 -7.54 4.71 11.80
C HIS A 32 -6.28 3.93 12.18
N ASP A 33 -6.21 2.66 11.77
CA ASP A 33 -5.11 1.78 12.13
C ASP A 33 -4.33 1.39 10.86
N ILE A 34 -3.04 1.68 10.85
CA ILE A 34 -2.17 1.35 9.73
C ILE A 34 -1.10 0.38 10.21
N TYR A 35 -1.09 -0.81 9.63
CA TYR A 35 -0.16 -1.88 9.98
C TYR A 35 0.82 -2.16 8.85
N ILE A 36 2.05 -2.47 9.24
CA ILE A 36 3.08 -3.03 8.38
C ILE A 36 3.57 -4.33 9.01
N PRO A 37 3.52 -5.47 8.29
CA PRO A 37 4.09 -6.71 8.81
C PRO A 37 5.60 -6.59 9.04
N MET A 38 6.13 -7.40 9.97
CA MET A 38 7.55 -7.36 10.33
C MET A 38 8.46 -7.58 9.11
N SER A 39 8.13 -8.53 8.21
CA SER A 39 8.95 -8.77 7.02
C SER A 39 8.94 -7.60 6.05
N VAL A 40 7.82 -6.88 5.95
CA VAL A 40 7.72 -5.66 5.13
C VAL A 40 8.60 -4.56 5.74
N ARG A 41 8.53 -4.37 7.05
CA ARG A 41 9.42 -3.44 7.74
C ARG A 41 10.89 -3.76 7.46
N ASP A 42 11.25 -5.03 7.54
CA ASP A 42 12.62 -5.48 7.31
C ASP A 42 13.07 -5.19 5.86
N GLU A 43 12.22 -5.46 4.87
CA GLU A 43 12.50 -5.12 3.48
C GLU A 43 12.75 -3.63 3.27
N ILE A 44 11.92 -2.78 3.85
CA ILE A 44 12.08 -1.34 3.77
C ILE A 44 13.41 -0.92 4.40
N MET A 45 13.72 -1.43 5.58
CA MET A 45 14.90 -1.03 6.35
C MET A 45 16.22 -1.51 5.76
N ILE A 46 16.24 -2.65 5.04
CA ILE A 46 17.47 -3.07 4.33
C ILE A 46 17.69 -2.30 3.03
N GLY A 47 16.75 -1.47 2.63
CA GLY A 47 16.93 -0.57 1.50
C GLY A 47 16.78 -1.21 0.13
N VAL A 48 15.78 -2.09 -0.06
CA VAL A 48 15.53 -2.77 -1.34
C VAL A 48 15.39 -1.83 -2.54
N LYS A 49 15.03 -0.58 -2.31
CA LYS A 49 14.94 0.46 -3.34
C LYS A 49 15.80 1.67 -2.95
N GLN A 50 17.12 1.46 -2.85
CA GLN A 50 18.10 2.53 -2.58
C GLN A 50 17.79 3.32 -1.31
N GLY A 51 17.19 2.67 -0.31
CA GLY A 51 16.84 3.30 0.96
C GLY A 51 15.59 4.14 0.96
N ILE A 52 14.85 4.18 -0.15
CA ILE A 52 13.57 4.90 -0.22
C ILE A 52 12.58 4.26 0.76
N GLY A 53 11.90 5.09 1.53
CA GLY A 53 10.90 4.65 2.50
C GLY A 53 11.43 4.47 3.91
N ILE A 54 12.76 4.43 4.11
CA ILE A 54 13.37 4.27 5.45
C ILE A 54 13.07 5.49 6.32
N HIS A 55 13.35 6.69 5.83
CA HIS A 55 13.10 7.94 6.55
C HIS A 55 11.63 8.07 6.91
N GLU A 56 10.74 7.85 5.94
CA GLU A 56 9.29 7.94 6.11
C GLU A 56 8.81 7.00 7.21
N LEU A 57 9.37 5.79 7.27
CA LEU A 57 9.01 4.83 8.31
C LEU A 57 9.47 5.31 9.69
N LYS A 58 10.68 5.86 9.78
CA LYS A 58 11.23 6.37 11.05
C LYS A 58 10.46 7.55 11.61
N VAL A 59 9.89 8.40 10.75
CA VAL A 59 9.17 9.61 11.17
C VAL A 59 7.65 9.43 11.21
N SER A 60 7.17 8.20 11.06
CA SER A 60 5.73 7.89 11.06
C SER A 60 5.36 7.02 12.28
N PRO A 61 5.29 7.60 13.48
CA PRO A 61 5.04 6.84 14.72
C PRO A 61 3.63 6.23 14.78
N TRP A 62 2.73 6.66 13.91
CA TRP A 62 1.37 6.12 13.80
C TRP A 62 1.32 4.76 13.09
N ILE A 63 2.43 4.31 12.48
CA ILE A 63 2.53 2.97 11.88
C ILE A 63 2.70 1.93 12.99
N LYS A 64 1.91 0.87 12.92
CA LYS A 64 1.99 -0.28 13.83
C LYS A 64 2.72 -1.42 13.12
N ILE A 65 3.88 -1.80 13.63
CA ILE A 65 4.65 -2.94 13.12
C ILE A 65 4.20 -4.18 13.89
N GLU A 66 3.72 -5.18 13.17
CA GLU A 66 3.16 -6.39 13.78
C GLU A 66 3.74 -7.65 13.16
N LYS A 67 3.93 -8.65 14.00
CA LYS A 67 4.31 -10.00 13.58
C LYS A 67 3.07 -10.82 13.29
N VAL A 68 3.13 -11.66 12.26
CA VAL A 68 2.10 -12.68 12.03
C VAL A 68 2.21 -13.72 13.13
N SER A 69 1.09 -14.10 13.74
CA SER A 69 1.04 -15.10 14.81
C SER A 69 1.14 -16.50 14.26
N ASP A 70 0.41 -16.82 13.19
CA ASP A 70 0.39 -18.14 12.59
C ASP A 70 1.33 -18.20 11.37
N VAL A 71 2.61 -18.50 11.64
CA VAL A 71 3.63 -18.56 10.58
C VAL A 71 3.41 -19.73 9.61
N GLU A 72 2.69 -20.77 10.04
CA GLU A 72 2.40 -21.90 9.15
C GLU A 72 1.47 -21.52 8.00
N LYS A 73 0.58 -20.56 8.20
CA LYS A 73 -0.31 -20.06 7.15
C LYS A 73 0.46 -19.38 6.03
N ILE A 74 1.61 -18.78 6.32
CA ILE A 74 2.46 -18.14 5.33
C ILE A 74 2.88 -19.17 4.26
N LYS A 75 3.16 -20.39 4.67
CA LYS A 75 3.59 -21.47 3.77
C LYS A 75 2.49 -21.88 2.78
N LEU A 76 1.22 -21.64 3.10
CA LEU A 76 0.11 -21.92 2.21
C LEU A 76 0.07 -20.95 1.01
N LEU A 77 0.66 -19.79 1.16
CA LEU A 77 0.74 -18.77 0.12
C LEU A 77 2.11 -18.79 -0.57
N HIS A 78 2.58 -19.99 -0.92
CA HIS A 78 3.92 -20.20 -1.45
C HIS A 78 4.23 -19.55 -2.79
N GLU A 79 3.21 -19.10 -3.53
CA GLU A 79 3.38 -18.34 -4.76
C GLU A 79 3.74 -16.87 -4.52
N LEU A 80 3.59 -16.41 -3.27
CA LEU A 80 3.83 -15.03 -2.89
C LEU A 80 5.18 -14.89 -2.20
N GLU A 81 5.76 -13.70 -2.29
CA GLU A 81 6.89 -13.34 -1.46
C GLU A 81 6.44 -13.25 0.00
N GLN A 82 7.37 -13.40 0.93
CA GLN A 82 7.05 -13.44 2.36
C GLN A 82 6.29 -12.20 2.81
N GLY A 83 6.72 -11.00 2.37
CA GLY A 83 6.04 -9.76 2.74
C GLY A 83 4.59 -9.71 2.29
N GLU A 84 4.33 -10.14 1.05
CA GLU A 84 2.99 -10.20 0.48
C GLU A 84 2.10 -11.19 1.25
N ALA A 85 2.64 -12.37 1.55
CA ALA A 85 1.93 -13.38 2.32
C ALA A 85 1.61 -12.87 3.73
N GLU A 86 2.55 -12.22 4.39
CA GLU A 86 2.34 -11.67 5.72
C GLU A 86 1.28 -10.56 5.74
N VAL A 87 1.21 -9.73 4.69
CA VAL A 87 0.15 -8.71 4.58
C VAL A 87 -1.23 -9.39 4.61
N ILE A 88 -1.41 -10.43 3.82
CA ILE A 88 -2.69 -11.14 3.73
C ILE A 88 -3.04 -11.83 5.05
N ILE A 89 -2.09 -12.57 5.62
CA ILE A 89 -2.33 -13.30 6.87
C ILE A 89 -2.58 -12.34 8.03
N LEU A 90 -1.80 -11.25 8.14
CA LEU A 90 -1.98 -10.26 9.20
C LEU A 90 -3.36 -9.60 9.09
N ALA A 91 -3.84 -9.31 7.88
CA ALA A 91 -5.18 -8.77 7.66
C ALA A 91 -6.25 -9.70 8.23
N LYS A 92 -6.11 -11.00 7.99
CA LYS A 92 -7.02 -12.00 8.55
C LYS A 92 -6.94 -12.07 10.07
N GLU A 93 -5.75 -12.05 10.65
CA GLU A 93 -5.57 -12.11 12.10
C GLU A 93 -6.12 -10.88 12.82
N LYS A 94 -5.96 -9.71 12.20
CA LYS A 94 -6.43 -8.43 12.78
C LYS A 94 -7.88 -8.11 12.44
N GLU A 95 -8.53 -8.94 11.64
CA GLU A 95 -9.88 -8.70 11.14
C GLU A 95 -9.99 -7.34 10.43
N ILE A 96 -8.94 -6.99 9.68
CA ILE A 96 -8.88 -5.81 8.83
C ILE A 96 -9.03 -6.31 7.40
N ASP A 97 -10.06 -5.85 6.72
CA ASP A 97 -10.39 -6.36 5.40
C ASP A 97 -9.70 -5.62 4.24
N GLN A 98 -9.07 -4.48 4.50
CA GLN A 98 -8.40 -3.69 3.46
C GLN A 98 -6.90 -3.91 3.46
N VAL A 99 -6.33 -4.18 2.28
CA VAL A 99 -4.89 -4.32 2.08
C VAL A 99 -4.42 -3.43 0.93
N LEU A 100 -3.23 -2.86 1.07
CA LEU A 100 -2.61 -2.02 0.04
C LEU A 100 -1.50 -2.82 -0.63
N ILE A 101 -1.79 -3.32 -1.83
CA ILE A 101 -0.92 -4.21 -2.60
C ILE A 101 -0.96 -3.79 -4.06
N ASP A 102 0.20 -3.67 -4.71
CA ASP A 102 0.31 -3.33 -6.13
C ASP A 102 0.52 -4.55 -7.02
N GLU A 103 1.20 -5.59 -6.52
CA GLU A 103 1.56 -6.76 -7.32
C GLU A 103 0.32 -7.60 -7.65
N ARG A 104 0.20 -7.99 -8.93
CA ARG A 104 -1.02 -8.61 -9.48
C ARG A 104 -1.39 -9.94 -8.82
N ILE A 105 -0.43 -10.84 -8.65
CA ILE A 105 -0.70 -12.18 -8.09
C ILE A 105 -1.13 -12.07 -6.64
N ALA A 106 -0.45 -11.25 -5.85
CA ALA A 106 -0.81 -11.01 -4.47
C ALA A 106 -2.21 -10.38 -4.34
N ARG A 107 -2.55 -9.45 -5.24
CA ARG A 107 -3.89 -8.86 -5.29
C ARG A 107 -4.97 -9.91 -5.55
N MET A 108 -4.71 -10.81 -6.50
CA MET A 108 -5.64 -11.91 -6.80
C MET A 108 -5.84 -12.83 -5.59
N GLN A 109 -4.75 -13.24 -4.95
CA GLN A 109 -4.82 -14.11 -3.76
C GLN A 109 -5.57 -13.43 -2.61
N ALA A 110 -5.31 -12.15 -2.38
CA ALA A 110 -6.01 -11.39 -1.34
C ALA A 110 -7.53 -11.36 -1.61
N LYS A 111 -7.92 -11.11 -2.85
CA LYS A 111 -9.35 -11.10 -3.24
C LYS A 111 -10.01 -12.46 -3.06
N VAL A 112 -9.33 -13.54 -3.44
CA VAL A 112 -9.83 -14.91 -3.25
C VAL A 112 -10.09 -15.18 -1.77
N LEU A 113 -9.26 -14.63 -0.88
CA LEU A 113 -9.41 -14.79 0.57
C LEU A 113 -10.37 -13.78 1.20
N GLY A 114 -11.12 -13.04 0.40
CA GLY A 114 -12.18 -12.14 0.87
C GLY A 114 -11.71 -10.77 1.31
N LEU A 115 -10.48 -10.37 0.97
CA LEU A 115 -9.97 -9.05 1.32
C LEU A 115 -10.31 -8.02 0.25
N ASN A 116 -10.48 -6.78 0.68
CA ASN A 116 -10.60 -5.62 -0.20
C ASN A 116 -9.20 -5.11 -0.55
N VAL A 117 -8.88 -5.08 -1.83
CA VAL A 117 -7.55 -4.71 -2.29
C VAL A 117 -7.57 -3.33 -2.94
N ILE A 118 -6.66 -2.47 -2.51
CA ILE A 118 -6.42 -1.18 -3.14
C ILE A 118 -4.93 -1.11 -3.55
N GLY A 119 -4.63 -0.52 -4.69
CA GLY A 119 -3.25 -0.24 -5.10
C GLY A 119 -2.88 1.21 -4.85
N THR A 120 -1.63 1.56 -5.11
CA THR A 120 -1.13 2.94 -4.92
C THR A 120 -1.97 3.96 -5.68
N LEU A 121 -2.24 3.72 -6.96
CA LEU A 121 -3.02 4.66 -7.78
C LEU A 121 -4.47 4.78 -7.29
N GLY A 122 -5.05 3.67 -6.86
CA GLY A 122 -6.38 3.67 -6.27
C GLY A 122 -6.45 4.46 -4.97
N LEU A 123 -5.40 4.38 -4.16
CA LEU A 123 -5.29 5.16 -2.92
C LEU A 123 -5.22 6.66 -3.21
N LEU A 124 -4.42 7.07 -4.21
CA LEU A 124 -4.33 8.46 -4.64
C LEU A 124 -5.69 8.97 -5.12
N LEU A 125 -6.40 8.17 -5.92
CA LEU A 125 -7.73 8.51 -6.38
C LEU A 125 -8.72 8.66 -5.22
N LYS A 126 -8.68 7.74 -4.27
CA LYS A 126 -9.50 7.81 -3.05
C LYS A 126 -9.22 9.09 -2.28
N ALA A 127 -7.94 9.46 -2.15
CA ALA A 127 -7.55 10.69 -1.47
C ALA A 127 -8.10 11.93 -2.17
N LYS A 128 -8.03 11.97 -3.49
CA LYS A 128 -8.63 13.08 -4.27
C LYS A 128 -10.14 13.17 -4.05
N ARG A 129 -10.82 12.04 -4.12
CA ARG A 129 -12.29 11.98 -3.92
C ARG A 129 -12.71 12.40 -2.52
N ASN A 130 -11.81 12.27 -1.55
CA ASN A 130 -12.04 12.74 -0.18
C ASN A 130 -11.52 14.15 0.08
N GLY A 131 -11.12 14.87 -0.96
CA GLY A 131 -10.68 16.26 -0.83
C GLY A 131 -9.28 16.44 -0.25
N LEU A 132 -8.48 15.36 -0.14
CA LEU A 132 -7.13 15.42 0.43
C LEU A 132 -6.06 15.84 -0.56
N LEU A 133 -6.34 15.67 -1.86
CA LEU A 133 -5.45 16.08 -2.95
C LEU A 133 -6.25 16.83 -4.00
N PRO A 134 -5.72 17.96 -4.52
CA PRO A 134 -6.38 18.67 -5.63
C PRO A 134 -6.25 17.91 -6.94
N SER A 135 -5.14 17.18 -7.14
CA SER A 135 -4.90 16.37 -8.32
C SER A 135 -3.95 15.23 -7.98
N ILE A 136 -4.01 14.15 -8.77
CA ILE A 136 -3.16 12.97 -8.56
C ILE A 136 -2.04 12.86 -9.61
N LYS A 137 -2.16 13.56 -10.73
CA LYS A 137 -1.17 13.50 -11.81
C LYS A 137 0.25 13.82 -11.34
N PRO A 138 0.49 14.88 -10.55
CA PRO A 138 1.84 15.16 -10.07
C PRO A 138 2.46 14.02 -9.28
N SER A 139 1.68 13.34 -8.45
CA SER A 139 2.15 12.18 -7.67
C SER A 139 2.48 11.02 -8.59
N ILE A 140 1.63 10.73 -9.56
CA ILE A 140 1.88 9.66 -10.53
C ILE A 140 3.15 9.95 -11.35
N ASP A 141 3.32 11.19 -11.80
CA ASP A 141 4.50 11.59 -12.56
C ASP A 141 5.79 11.37 -11.75
N LYS A 142 5.80 11.69 -10.46
CA LYS A 142 6.96 11.45 -9.58
C LYS A 142 7.28 9.95 -9.46
N ILE A 143 6.26 9.12 -9.35
CA ILE A 143 6.44 7.66 -9.27
C ILE A 143 7.07 7.14 -10.58
N LEU A 144 6.52 7.55 -11.72
CA LEU A 144 7.03 7.12 -13.02
C LEU A 144 8.45 7.63 -13.29
N GLN A 145 8.75 8.86 -12.93
CA GLN A 145 10.09 9.46 -13.09
C GLN A 145 11.14 8.73 -12.24
N SER A 146 10.72 8.09 -11.17
CA SER A 146 11.62 7.33 -10.30
C SER A 146 11.92 5.92 -10.83
N GLY A 147 11.43 5.58 -12.02
CA GLY A 147 11.71 4.31 -12.68
C GLY A 147 10.74 3.18 -12.35
N ILE A 148 9.69 3.45 -11.60
CA ILE A 148 8.64 2.45 -11.36
C ILE A 148 7.76 2.37 -12.60
N TRP A 149 7.67 1.17 -13.17
CA TRP A 149 6.84 0.95 -14.36
C TRP A 149 5.39 0.71 -14.00
N ILE A 150 4.50 1.43 -14.65
CA ILE A 150 3.06 1.22 -14.55
C ILE A 150 2.52 1.18 -15.99
N LYS A 151 1.66 0.21 -16.26
CA LYS A 151 1.06 0.06 -17.59
C LYS A 151 0.33 1.35 -17.97
N GLU A 152 0.59 1.84 -19.19
CA GLU A 152 0.05 3.11 -19.67
C GLU A 152 -1.48 3.17 -19.61
N ASP A 153 -2.16 2.08 -19.97
CA ASP A 153 -3.63 2.02 -19.91
C ASP A 153 -4.17 2.18 -18.49
N ILE A 154 -3.44 1.68 -17.49
CA ILE A 154 -3.82 1.83 -16.08
C ILE A 154 -3.70 3.29 -15.67
N VAL A 155 -2.59 3.95 -16.03
CA VAL A 155 -2.38 5.38 -15.74
C VAL A 155 -3.48 6.22 -16.39
N LYS A 156 -3.76 5.99 -17.66
CA LYS A 156 -4.82 6.69 -18.40
C LYS A 156 -6.19 6.49 -17.75
N GLY A 157 -6.51 5.27 -17.37
CA GLY A 157 -7.78 4.94 -16.72
C GLY A 157 -7.95 5.66 -15.39
N ILE A 158 -6.91 5.69 -14.57
CA ILE A 158 -6.93 6.37 -13.27
C ILE A 158 -7.08 7.89 -13.45
N LEU A 159 -6.32 8.49 -14.37
CA LEU A 159 -6.42 9.94 -14.64
C LEU A 159 -7.80 10.32 -15.17
N LYS A 160 -8.37 9.48 -16.04
CA LYS A 160 -9.75 9.68 -16.51
C LYS A 160 -10.74 9.62 -15.36
N GLY A 161 -10.61 8.63 -14.49
CA GLY A 161 -11.46 8.49 -13.30
C GLY A 161 -11.33 9.64 -12.32
N ALA A 162 -10.16 10.31 -12.32
CA ALA A 162 -9.90 11.48 -11.50
C ALA A 162 -10.33 12.80 -12.16
N GLY A 163 -10.78 12.77 -13.42
CA GLY A 163 -11.10 13.99 -14.18
C GLY A 163 -9.87 14.76 -14.64
N GLU A 164 -8.74 14.09 -14.80
CA GLU A 164 -7.44 14.71 -15.14
C GLU A 164 -6.89 14.22 -16.49
N ALA A 165 -7.70 13.55 -17.27
CA ALA A 165 -7.27 13.05 -18.57
C ALA A 165 -7.41 14.12 -19.65
#